data_008ffbe06a8328c53cf90d63d3be9be2
#
_entry.id   008ffbe06a8328c53cf90d63d3be9be2
#
_cell.length_a   1.000
_cell.length_b   1.000
_cell.length_c   1.000
_cell.angle_alpha   90.00
_cell.angle_beta   90.00
_cell.angle_gamma   90.00
#
_symmetry.space_group_name_H-M   'P 1'
#
loop_
_entity.id
_entity.type
_entity.pdbx_description
1 polymer ?
#
loop_
_entity_poly.entity_id
_entity_poly.type
_entity_poly.pdbx_seq_one_letter_code
_entity_poly.pdbx_strand_id
1 'polypeptide(L)'
;QLEDDAQALTTKEAELKVAQLNLAAEKSSAENEKNALLQQKAEAEKAAAAAAAAEAAYRAKQKEQQAAVKASANTTLQAQVQAAAQTPAQTPAATPAAAQPAVQTQAAAAPVATTSRPNYSSSASSYPVGECTWGAKVLAPWAGNFWGNGGQWAASAAADGFRTGSQPQVGAIACWNDGGYGHVAVVTAVQSTTSIQVSESNYLGNRSIGNYRGWFNPTTAQGTVTYIYPN
;
A
#
# COMPACT_ATOMS: atom_id res chain seq x y z
N GLN A 1 65.98 -27.93 30.13
CA GLN A 1 65.14 -28.60 29.10
C GLN A 1 63.87 -29.21 29.74
N LEU A 2 63.90 -29.97 30.85
CA LEU A 2 62.68 -30.49 31.52
C LEU A 2 61.83 -29.38 32.16
N GLU A 3 62.43 -28.32 32.68
CA GLU A 3 61.76 -27.14 33.22
C GLU A 3 61.06 -26.31 32.09
N ASP A 4 61.73 -26.16 30.95
CA ASP A 4 61.24 -25.43 29.82
C ASP A 4 60.00 -26.19 29.20
N ASP A 5 60.10 -27.51 29.12
CA ASP A 5 59.01 -28.37 28.64
C ASP A 5 57.80 -28.34 29.59
N ALA A 6 58.01 -28.33 30.91
CA ALA A 6 56.95 -28.20 31.91
C ALA A 6 56.21 -26.84 31.81
N GLN A 7 57.01 -25.77 31.60
CA GLN A 7 56.46 -24.41 31.46
C GLN A 7 55.69 -24.25 30.16
N ALA A 8 56.17 -24.85 29.07
CA ALA A 8 55.42 -24.88 27.79
C ALA A 8 54.09 -25.66 27.88
N LEU A 9 54.11 -26.76 28.65
CA LEU A 9 52.86 -27.55 28.87
C LEU A 9 51.83 -26.74 29.66
N THR A 10 52.26 -26.06 30.75
CA THR A 10 51.37 -25.21 31.55
C THR A 10 50.76 -24.06 30.72
N THR A 11 51.56 -23.46 29.84
CA THR A 11 51.07 -22.41 28.93
C THR A 11 50.04 -22.95 27.96
N LYS A 12 50.27 -24.14 27.38
CA LYS A 12 49.32 -24.78 26.46
C LYS A 12 48.01 -25.17 27.16
N GLU A 13 48.09 -25.65 28.40
CA GLU A 13 46.87 -25.96 29.19
C GLU A 13 46.04 -24.68 29.46
N ALA A 14 46.69 -23.55 29.77
CA ALA A 14 46.03 -22.28 29.96
C ALA A 14 45.36 -21.78 28.65
N GLU A 15 46.08 -21.87 27.52
CA GLU A 15 45.52 -21.51 26.19
C GLU A 15 44.31 -22.39 25.81
N LEU A 16 44.40 -23.70 26.06
CA LEU A 16 43.31 -24.64 25.80
C LEU A 16 42.08 -24.31 26.66
N LYS A 17 42.28 -23.95 27.92
CA LYS A 17 41.19 -23.55 28.82
C LYS A 17 40.52 -22.26 28.36
N VAL A 18 41.27 -21.28 27.88
CA VAL A 18 40.73 -20.05 27.29
C VAL A 18 39.95 -20.34 26.01
N ALA A 19 40.49 -21.20 25.14
CA ALA A 19 39.80 -21.62 23.90
C ALA A 19 38.48 -22.33 24.20
N GLN A 20 38.44 -23.19 25.21
CA GLN A 20 37.19 -23.86 25.65
C GLN A 20 36.15 -22.87 26.18
N LEU A 21 36.56 -21.86 26.95
CA LEU A 21 35.65 -20.82 27.44
C LEU A 21 35.09 -19.96 26.30
N ASN A 22 35.92 -19.60 25.32
CA ASN A 22 35.52 -18.85 24.16
C ASN A 22 34.50 -19.66 23.31
N LEU A 23 34.77 -20.92 23.07
CA LEU A 23 33.87 -21.81 22.33
C LEU A 23 32.53 -21.98 23.05
N ALA A 24 32.52 -22.07 24.37
CA ALA A 24 31.29 -22.13 25.15
C ALA A 24 30.48 -20.82 25.06
N ALA A 25 31.14 -19.67 25.06
CA ALA A 25 30.51 -18.38 24.88
C ALA A 25 29.90 -18.21 23.46
N GLU A 26 30.63 -18.60 22.42
CA GLU A 26 30.18 -18.58 21.05
C GLU A 26 28.95 -19.51 20.85
N LYS A 27 29.00 -20.71 21.44
CA LYS A 27 27.85 -21.65 21.39
C LYS A 27 26.61 -21.05 22.06
N SER A 28 26.79 -20.42 23.23
CA SER A 28 25.67 -19.78 23.93
C SER A 28 25.10 -18.60 23.13
N SER A 29 25.96 -17.80 22.48
CA SER A 29 25.53 -16.70 21.61
C SER A 29 24.75 -17.21 20.40
N ALA A 30 25.24 -18.26 19.73
CA ALA A 30 24.57 -18.87 18.60
C ALA A 30 23.20 -19.50 18.96
N GLU A 31 23.09 -20.10 20.15
CA GLU A 31 21.81 -20.61 20.66
C GLU A 31 20.79 -19.50 20.93
N ASN A 32 21.24 -18.37 21.50
CA ASN A 32 20.40 -17.21 21.72
C ASN A 32 19.92 -16.58 20.42
N GLU A 33 20.81 -16.46 19.44
CA GLU A 33 20.47 -15.94 18.11
C GLU A 33 19.46 -16.85 17.37
N LYS A 34 19.66 -18.17 17.44
CA LYS A 34 18.72 -19.14 16.92
C LYS A 34 17.34 -19.02 17.57
N ASN A 35 17.28 -18.86 18.88
CA ASN A 35 16.00 -18.70 19.59
C ASN A 35 15.29 -17.39 19.21
N ALA A 36 16.04 -16.30 19.07
CA ALA A 36 15.50 -15.02 18.60
C ALA A 36 14.92 -15.11 17.18
N LEU A 37 15.62 -15.79 16.26
CA LEU A 37 15.14 -16.04 14.91
C LEU A 37 13.87 -16.92 14.88
N LEU A 38 13.79 -17.92 15.74
CA LEU A 38 12.59 -18.76 15.87
C LEU A 38 11.38 -17.98 16.37
N GLN A 39 11.57 -17.06 17.33
CA GLN A 39 10.53 -16.16 17.80
C GLN A 39 10.08 -15.20 16.71
N GLN A 40 10.99 -14.57 15.99
CA GLN A 40 10.67 -13.69 14.87
C GLN A 40 9.89 -14.43 13.77
N LYS A 41 10.26 -15.67 13.47
CA LYS A 41 9.55 -16.51 12.51
C LYS A 41 8.11 -16.79 12.97
N ALA A 42 7.92 -17.15 14.23
CA ALA A 42 6.58 -17.43 14.78
C ALA A 42 5.69 -16.16 14.79
N GLU A 43 6.25 -15.00 15.11
CA GLU A 43 5.54 -13.72 15.02
C GLU A 43 5.16 -13.36 13.59
N ALA A 44 6.07 -13.57 12.63
CA ALA A 44 5.80 -13.34 11.21
C ALA A 44 4.71 -14.27 10.66
N GLU A 45 4.71 -15.55 11.04
CA GLU A 45 3.66 -16.51 10.67
C GLU A 45 2.30 -16.12 11.27
N LYS A 46 2.27 -15.67 12.52
CA LYS A 46 1.05 -15.18 13.17
C LYS A 46 0.51 -13.91 12.50
N ALA A 47 1.41 -12.98 12.15
CA ALA A 47 1.04 -11.76 11.44
C ALA A 47 0.50 -12.07 10.03
N ALA A 48 1.12 -13.01 9.32
CA ALA A 48 0.66 -13.47 8.01
C ALA A 48 -0.73 -14.13 8.08
N ALA A 49 -0.98 -14.96 9.09
CA ALA A 49 -2.29 -15.57 9.31
C ALA A 49 -3.37 -14.54 9.64
N ALA A 50 -3.07 -13.54 10.47
CA ALA A 50 -3.97 -12.45 10.78
C ALA A 50 -4.29 -11.58 9.55
N ALA A 51 -3.30 -11.31 8.72
CA ALA A 51 -3.47 -10.57 7.46
C ALA A 51 -4.36 -11.35 6.47
N ALA A 52 -4.16 -12.65 6.33
CA ALA A 52 -5.00 -13.51 5.49
C ALA A 52 -6.46 -13.56 5.96
N ALA A 53 -6.68 -13.62 7.28
CA ALA A 53 -8.02 -13.57 7.85
C ALA A 53 -8.72 -12.23 7.62
N ALA A 54 -7.99 -11.12 7.77
CA ALA A 54 -8.51 -9.78 7.50
C ALA A 54 -8.85 -9.60 6.01
N GLU A 55 -8.03 -10.12 5.12
CA GLU A 55 -8.29 -10.10 3.67
C GLU A 55 -9.54 -10.91 3.30
N ALA A 56 -9.71 -12.10 3.89
CA ALA A 56 -10.89 -12.92 3.67
C ALA A 56 -12.17 -12.21 4.14
N ALA A 57 -12.15 -11.58 5.32
CA ALA A 57 -13.25 -10.80 5.85
C ALA A 57 -13.59 -9.58 4.95
N TYR A 58 -12.57 -8.91 4.44
CA TYR A 58 -12.74 -7.79 3.52
C TYR A 58 -13.37 -8.22 2.19
N ARG A 59 -12.88 -9.33 1.59
CA ARG A 59 -13.47 -9.91 0.37
C ARG A 59 -14.94 -10.30 0.56
N ALA A 60 -15.29 -10.83 1.73
CA ALA A 60 -16.68 -11.17 2.07
C ALA A 60 -17.56 -9.91 2.09
N LYS A 61 -17.11 -8.84 2.74
CA LYS A 61 -17.82 -7.54 2.76
C LYS A 61 -17.98 -6.93 1.36
N GLN A 62 -16.95 -6.99 0.53
CA GLN A 62 -17.02 -6.50 -0.84
C GLN A 62 -18.06 -7.26 -1.68
N LYS A 63 -18.12 -8.58 -1.56
CA LYS A 63 -19.13 -9.39 -2.24
C LYS A 63 -20.54 -9.03 -1.80
N GLU A 64 -20.73 -8.79 -0.51
CA GLU A 64 -22.01 -8.36 0.05
C GLU A 64 -22.41 -6.97 -0.47
N GLN A 65 -21.50 -6.02 -0.50
CA GLN A 65 -21.74 -4.69 -1.06
C GLN A 65 -22.04 -4.72 -2.55
N GLN A 66 -21.31 -5.54 -3.34
CA GLN A 66 -21.60 -5.71 -4.76
C GLN A 66 -22.95 -6.37 -5.00
N ALA A 67 -23.34 -7.33 -4.18
CA ALA A 67 -24.66 -7.94 -4.24
C ALA A 67 -25.76 -6.93 -3.91
N ALA A 68 -25.59 -6.09 -2.89
CA ALA A 68 -26.52 -5.03 -2.52
C ALA A 68 -26.67 -3.98 -3.62
N VAL A 69 -25.55 -3.56 -4.25
CA VAL A 69 -25.58 -2.61 -5.38
C VAL A 69 -26.31 -3.22 -6.59
N LYS A 70 -26.06 -4.50 -6.92
CA LYS A 70 -26.77 -5.19 -7.99
C LYS A 70 -28.25 -5.33 -7.70
N ALA A 71 -28.63 -5.62 -6.47
CA ALA A 71 -30.02 -5.71 -6.05
C ALA A 71 -30.72 -4.34 -6.12
N SER A 72 -30.05 -3.27 -5.69
CA SER A 72 -30.56 -1.89 -5.77
C SER A 72 -30.73 -1.42 -7.23
N ALA A 73 -29.74 -1.70 -8.10
CA ALA A 73 -29.83 -1.37 -9.51
C ALA A 73 -30.98 -2.12 -10.22
N ASN A 74 -31.23 -3.39 -9.86
CA ASN A 74 -32.36 -4.17 -10.41
C ASN A 74 -33.71 -3.62 -9.95
N THR A 75 -33.86 -3.22 -8.69
CA THR A 75 -35.11 -2.62 -8.19
C THR A 75 -35.40 -1.26 -8.84
N THR A 76 -34.38 -0.45 -9.07
CA THR A 76 -34.53 0.83 -9.76
C THR A 76 -34.91 0.64 -11.24
N LEU A 77 -34.31 -0.31 -11.94
CA LEU A 77 -34.66 -0.68 -13.32
C LEU A 77 -36.07 -1.26 -13.42
N GLN A 78 -36.48 -2.12 -12.49
CA GLN A 78 -37.85 -2.66 -12.46
C GLN A 78 -38.87 -1.57 -12.17
N ALA A 79 -38.59 -0.63 -11.29
CA ALA A 79 -39.46 0.51 -11.02
C ALA A 79 -39.61 1.44 -12.25
N GLN A 80 -38.50 1.67 -12.98
CA GLN A 80 -38.53 2.46 -14.22
C GLN A 80 -39.31 1.77 -15.36
N VAL A 81 -39.19 0.47 -15.51
CA VAL A 81 -39.92 -0.30 -16.51
C VAL A 81 -41.43 -0.32 -16.18
N GLN A 82 -41.79 -0.45 -14.90
CA GLN A 82 -43.19 -0.38 -14.49
C GLN A 82 -43.80 1.03 -14.64
N ALA A 83 -43.02 2.07 -14.38
CA ALA A 83 -43.44 3.47 -14.58
C ALA A 83 -43.62 3.79 -16.09
N ALA A 84 -42.74 3.25 -16.94
CA ALA A 84 -42.84 3.42 -18.40
C ALA A 84 -44.04 2.67 -19.01
N ALA A 85 -44.48 1.57 -18.40
CA ALA A 85 -45.65 0.79 -18.85
C ALA A 85 -46.99 1.44 -18.49
N GLN A 86 -47.02 2.44 -17.62
CA GLN A 86 -48.27 3.12 -17.17
C GLN A 86 -48.48 4.50 -17.79
N THR A 87 -47.65 4.95 -18.73
CA THR A 87 -47.84 6.25 -19.41
C THR A 87 -48.53 6.04 -20.75
N PRO A 88 -49.73 6.62 -20.96
CA PRO A 88 -50.39 6.59 -22.28
C PRO A 88 -49.60 7.41 -23.29
N ALA A 89 -49.52 6.88 -24.50
CA ALA A 89 -48.83 7.51 -25.64
C ALA A 89 -49.44 8.89 -25.96
N GLN A 90 -48.63 9.93 -25.89
CA GLN A 90 -48.88 11.20 -26.59
C GLN A 90 -47.74 11.51 -27.54
N THR A 91 -48.16 11.75 -28.78
CA THR A 91 -47.37 11.98 -29.99
C THR A 91 -46.58 13.30 -29.98
N PRO A 92 -45.58 13.46 -30.85
CA PRO A 92 -44.46 14.39 -30.64
C PRO A 92 -44.69 15.78 -31.24
N ALA A 93 -44.07 16.78 -30.65
CA ALA A 93 -43.88 18.08 -31.31
C ALA A 93 -42.43 18.60 -31.06
N ALA A 94 -41.74 18.65 -32.18
CA ALA A 94 -40.76 19.66 -32.63
C ALA A 94 -39.65 20.16 -31.69
N THR A 95 -38.44 19.87 -32.13
CA THR A 95 -37.18 20.61 -31.93
C THR A 95 -37.30 22.10 -32.30
N PRO A 96 -36.53 23.05 -31.73
CA PRO A 96 -35.17 23.26 -32.19
C PRO A 96 -34.11 23.80 -31.22
N ALA A 97 -32.87 23.59 -31.66
CA ALA A 97 -31.70 24.50 -31.63
C ALA A 97 -30.89 24.71 -30.34
N ALA A 98 -29.73 24.13 -30.39
CA ALA A 98 -28.39 24.68 -30.13
C ALA A 98 -28.21 25.90 -29.18
N ALA A 99 -27.47 25.68 -28.13
CA ALA A 99 -26.54 26.66 -27.58
C ALA A 99 -25.26 26.00 -27.01
N GLN A 100 -24.14 26.40 -27.54
CA GLN A 100 -22.79 26.10 -27.13
C GLN A 100 -22.33 27.02 -25.96
N PRO A 101 -21.10 26.94 -25.49
CA PRO A 101 -20.73 26.38 -24.19
C PRO A 101 -20.43 27.51 -23.19
N ALA A 102 -20.85 27.30 -21.98
CA ALA A 102 -20.42 28.16 -20.88
C ALA A 102 -19.06 27.68 -20.36
N VAL A 103 -18.09 28.57 -20.46
CA VAL A 103 -16.80 28.53 -19.79
C VAL A 103 -17.05 28.40 -18.29
N GLN A 104 -16.71 27.28 -17.68
CA GLN A 104 -16.72 27.14 -16.23
C GLN A 104 -15.48 27.79 -15.66
N THR A 105 -15.70 28.95 -15.10
CA THR A 105 -14.78 29.64 -14.19
C THR A 105 -14.47 28.72 -13.02
N GLN A 106 -13.17 28.61 -12.78
CA GLN A 106 -12.54 27.97 -11.64
C GLN A 106 -13.19 28.44 -10.33
N ALA A 107 -13.97 27.61 -9.69
CA ALA A 107 -14.45 27.86 -8.33
C ALA A 107 -13.27 27.73 -7.37
N ALA A 108 -12.98 28.82 -6.67
CA ALA A 108 -12.02 28.89 -5.60
C ALA A 108 -12.34 27.84 -4.55
N ALA A 109 -11.30 27.10 -4.13
CA ALA A 109 -11.39 26.10 -3.08
C ALA A 109 -11.95 26.73 -1.80
N ALA A 110 -13.03 26.14 -1.29
CA ALA A 110 -13.54 26.43 0.04
C ALA A 110 -12.48 26.06 1.09
N PRO A 111 -12.39 26.80 2.22
CA PRO A 111 -11.42 26.49 3.26
C PRO A 111 -11.68 25.11 3.81
N VAL A 112 -10.69 24.22 3.65
CA VAL A 112 -10.70 22.87 4.21
C VAL A 112 -10.70 23.04 5.73
N ALA A 113 -11.77 22.56 6.39
CA ALA A 113 -11.78 22.41 7.82
C ALA A 113 -10.55 21.58 8.21
N THR A 114 -9.72 22.08 9.09
CA THR A 114 -8.57 21.37 9.65
C THR A 114 -9.07 20.25 10.54
N THR A 115 -9.45 19.13 9.93
CA THR A 115 -9.60 17.88 10.66
C THR A 115 -8.21 17.46 11.10
N SER A 116 -8.03 17.33 12.41
CA SER A 116 -6.79 16.80 12.98
C SER A 116 -6.54 15.41 12.38
N ARG A 117 -5.44 15.26 11.65
CA ARG A 117 -5.09 14.00 11.00
C ARG A 117 -4.79 12.94 12.03
N PRO A 118 -5.15 11.67 11.77
CA PRO A 118 -4.73 10.57 12.59
C PRO A 118 -3.20 10.50 12.68
N ASN A 119 -2.68 10.22 13.87
CA ASN A 119 -1.25 9.97 14.06
C ASN A 119 -0.99 8.48 13.78
N TYR A 120 -0.38 8.18 12.64
CA TYR A 120 -0.08 6.82 12.23
C TYR A 120 1.28 6.35 12.74
N SER A 121 1.37 5.05 13.04
CA SER A 121 2.67 4.40 13.22
C SER A 121 3.49 4.48 11.94
N SER A 122 4.77 4.78 12.04
CA SER A 122 5.71 4.74 10.89
C SER A 122 6.00 3.31 10.40
N SER A 123 5.65 2.28 11.20
CA SER A 123 5.84 0.87 10.85
C SER A 123 4.96 0.45 9.69
N ALA A 124 5.52 -0.32 8.75
CA ALA A 124 4.79 -0.92 7.64
C ALA A 124 4.15 -2.28 7.98
N SER A 125 4.17 -2.70 9.26
CA SER A 125 3.68 -4.00 9.71
C SER A 125 2.18 -4.26 9.50
N SER A 126 1.41 -3.20 9.21
CA SER A 126 -0.02 -3.31 8.86
C SER A 126 -0.28 -3.79 7.43
N TYR A 127 0.76 -3.89 6.61
CA TYR A 127 0.68 -4.36 5.23
C TYR A 127 1.56 -5.60 5.03
N PRO A 128 1.12 -6.61 4.25
CA PRO A 128 1.90 -7.81 3.99
C PRO A 128 3.21 -7.49 3.29
N VAL A 129 4.32 -7.99 3.82
CA VAL A 129 5.68 -7.75 3.31
C VAL A 129 5.78 -8.12 1.83
N GLY A 130 6.38 -7.23 1.05
CA GLY A 130 6.57 -7.40 -0.39
C GLY A 130 5.37 -7.00 -1.24
N GLU A 131 4.22 -6.62 -0.67
CA GLU A 131 3.11 -6.05 -1.42
C GLU A 131 3.36 -4.56 -1.75
N CYS A 132 2.69 -4.03 -2.77
CA CYS A 132 2.85 -2.63 -3.18
C CYS A 132 2.54 -1.66 -2.03
N THR A 133 1.52 -1.95 -1.24
CA THR A 133 1.13 -1.18 -0.06
C THR A 133 2.19 -1.19 1.05
N TRP A 134 2.84 -2.33 1.28
CA TRP A 134 3.98 -2.42 2.18
C TRP A 134 5.15 -1.56 1.70
N GLY A 135 5.53 -1.70 0.42
CA GLY A 135 6.63 -0.94 -0.15
C GLY A 135 6.38 0.57 -0.11
N ALA A 136 5.16 0.99 -0.46
CA ALA A 136 4.77 2.40 -0.37
C ALA A 136 4.80 2.92 1.07
N LYS A 137 4.35 2.13 2.07
CA LYS A 137 4.40 2.50 3.49
C LYS A 137 5.82 2.57 4.04
N VAL A 138 6.72 1.68 3.62
CA VAL A 138 8.16 1.73 3.97
C VAL A 138 8.79 3.02 3.45
N LEU A 139 8.51 3.38 2.19
CA LEU A 139 9.07 4.57 1.54
C LEU A 139 8.41 5.88 1.97
N ALA A 140 7.14 5.82 2.37
CA ALA A 140 6.34 6.95 2.84
C ALA A 140 5.75 6.63 4.24
N PRO A 141 6.56 6.70 5.31
CA PRO A 141 6.14 6.33 6.67
C PRO A 141 4.95 7.14 7.20
N TRP A 142 4.69 8.29 6.63
CA TRP A 142 3.57 9.17 6.94
C TRP A 142 2.21 8.65 6.44
N ALA A 143 2.19 7.67 5.52
CA ALA A 143 0.95 7.08 5.00
C ALA A 143 0.16 6.34 6.10
N GLY A 144 -1.14 6.20 5.92
CA GLY A 144 -2.00 5.49 6.86
C GLY A 144 -1.67 4.01 6.98
N ASN A 145 -2.02 3.43 8.13
CA ASN A 145 -1.73 2.03 8.42
C ASN A 145 -2.80 1.05 7.87
N PHE A 146 -4.00 1.54 7.51
CA PHE A 146 -5.15 0.71 7.13
C PHE A 146 -5.94 1.31 5.96
N TRP A 147 -5.25 1.82 4.94
CA TRP A 147 -5.90 2.42 3.76
C TRP A 147 -6.42 1.39 2.74
N GLY A 148 -6.29 0.10 3.05
CA GLY A 148 -6.79 -0.98 2.21
C GLY A 148 -5.84 -1.37 1.07
N ASN A 149 -6.42 -1.81 -0.06
CA ASN A 149 -5.67 -2.15 -1.26
C ASN A 149 -5.20 -0.88 -2.00
N GLY A 150 -4.21 -1.01 -2.88
CA GLY A 150 -3.60 0.12 -3.57
C GLY A 150 -4.59 1.09 -4.20
N GLY A 151 -5.61 0.58 -4.91
CA GLY A 151 -6.64 1.41 -5.55
C GLY A 151 -7.55 2.17 -4.58
N GLN A 152 -7.53 1.84 -3.28
CA GLN A 152 -8.34 2.49 -2.25
C GLN A 152 -7.59 3.59 -1.51
N TRP A 153 -6.26 3.62 -1.62
CA TRP A 153 -5.41 4.51 -0.83
C TRP A 153 -5.75 5.99 -1.02
N ALA A 154 -6.01 6.42 -2.25
CA ALA A 154 -6.34 7.82 -2.51
C ALA A 154 -7.62 8.27 -1.80
N ALA A 155 -8.67 7.43 -1.82
CA ALA A 155 -9.93 7.72 -1.15
C ALA A 155 -9.79 7.68 0.38
N SER A 156 -9.08 6.67 0.92
CA SER A 156 -8.84 6.53 2.35
C SER A 156 -7.99 7.69 2.89
N ALA A 157 -6.94 8.08 2.15
CA ALA A 157 -6.10 9.22 2.49
C ALA A 157 -6.89 10.54 2.51
N ALA A 158 -7.76 10.76 1.51
CA ALA A 158 -8.63 11.93 1.47
C ALA A 158 -9.60 11.97 2.66
N ALA A 159 -10.17 10.81 3.05
CA ALA A 159 -11.01 10.69 4.24
C ALA A 159 -10.25 11.01 5.53
N ASP A 160 -8.95 10.70 5.59
CA ASP A 160 -8.06 11.01 6.71
C ASP A 160 -7.48 12.45 6.63
N GLY A 161 -7.96 13.28 5.71
CA GLY A 161 -7.56 14.68 5.58
C GLY A 161 -6.25 14.92 4.84
N PHE A 162 -5.73 13.94 4.11
CA PHE A 162 -4.59 14.15 3.23
C PHE A 162 -5.03 14.82 1.92
N ARG A 163 -4.18 15.68 1.41
CA ARG A 163 -4.39 16.28 0.10
C ARG A 163 -4.13 15.25 -0.99
N THR A 164 -5.06 15.16 -1.95
CA THR A 164 -4.93 14.32 -3.13
C THR A 164 -5.05 15.15 -4.40
N GLY A 165 -4.59 14.64 -5.54
CA GLY A 165 -4.69 15.36 -6.81
C GLY A 165 -4.11 14.59 -7.99
N SER A 166 -4.04 15.26 -9.15
CA SER A 166 -3.60 14.68 -10.42
C SER A 166 -2.17 15.04 -10.82
N GLN A 167 -1.50 15.92 -10.06
CA GLN A 167 -0.15 16.38 -10.40
C GLN A 167 0.90 15.54 -9.67
N PRO A 168 1.87 14.91 -10.38
CA PRO A 168 2.94 14.18 -9.73
C PRO A 168 3.88 15.12 -8.98
N GLN A 169 4.31 14.71 -7.80
CA GLN A 169 5.33 15.39 -6.99
C GLN A 169 6.27 14.35 -6.40
N VAL A 170 7.55 14.66 -6.30
CA VAL A 170 8.52 13.78 -5.63
C VAL A 170 8.11 13.60 -4.17
N GLY A 171 8.11 12.36 -3.70
CA GLY A 171 7.65 11.96 -2.36
C GLY A 171 6.13 11.73 -2.24
N ALA A 172 5.33 12.07 -3.26
CA ALA A 172 3.92 11.71 -3.30
C ALA A 172 3.75 10.20 -3.56
N ILE A 173 2.63 9.65 -3.10
CA ILE A 173 2.24 8.27 -3.43
C ILE A 173 1.32 8.32 -4.65
N ALA A 174 1.73 7.69 -5.74
CA ALA A 174 0.90 7.45 -6.91
C ALA A 174 0.01 6.23 -6.66
N CYS A 175 -1.30 6.38 -6.84
CA CYS A 175 -2.31 5.36 -6.66
C CYS A 175 -3.02 5.10 -7.98
N TRP A 176 -2.96 3.88 -8.50
CA TRP A 176 -3.70 3.44 -9.69
C TRP A 176 -4.86 2.54 -9.28
N ASN A 177 -5.95 2.63 -10.01
CA ASN A 177 -7.22 1.96 -9.67
C ASN A 177 -7.59 0.79 -10.59
N ASP A 178 -6.67 0.29 -11.39
CA ASP A 178 -6.93 -0.83 -12.29
C ASP A 178 -6.98 -2.20 -11.57
N GLY A 179 -7.48 -3.21 -12.28
CA GLY A 179 -7.35 -4.62 -11.90
C GLY A 179 -8.04 -5.03 -10.59
N GLY A 180 -8.88 -4.21 -10.01
CA GLY A 180 -9.64 -4.50 -8.79
C GLY A 180 -8.88 -4.27 -7.48
N TYR A 181 -7.59 -4.55 -7.41
CA TYR A 181 -6.74 -4.23 -6.24
C TYR A 181 -6.05 -2.88 -6.37
N GLY A 182 -5.84 -2.41 -7.59
CA GLY A 182 -5.03 -1.25 -7.87
C GLY A 182 -3.55 -1.45 -7.53
N HIS A 183 -2.80 -0.35 -7.59
CA HIS A 183 -1.38 -0.36 -7.28
C HIS A 183 -0.97 0.95 -6.62
N VAL A 184 0.08 0.94 -5.81
CA VAL A 184 0.68 2.13 -5.21
C VAL A 184 2.20 2.10 -5.32
N ALA A 185 2.79 3.28 -5.55
CA ALA A 185 4.23 3.48 -5.61
C ALA A 185 4.60 4.89 -5.13
N VAL A 186 5.81 5.09 -4.67
CA VAL A 186 6.29 6.43 -4.27
C VAL A 186 7.03 7.08 -5.43
N VAL A 187 6.65 8.29 -5.79
CA VAL A 187 7.27 9.08 -6.85
C VAL A 187 8.67 9.52 -6.43
N THR A 188 9.68 9.14 -7.21
CA THR A 188 11.09 9.46 -6.95
C THR A 188 11.65 10.54 -7.86
N ALA A 189 11.07 10.71 -9.05
CA ALA A 189 11.45 11.78 -9.97
C ALA A 189 10.27 12.17 -10.88
N VAL A 190 10.24 13.43 -11.29
CA VAL A 190 9.20 14.00 -12.16
C VAL A 190 9.85 14.83 -13.24
N GLN A 191 9.60 14.52 -14.52
CA GLN A 191 9.90 15.35 -15.66
C GLN A 191 8.67 16.14 -16.13
N SER A 192 7.51 15.47 -16.12
CA SER A 192 6.22 16.05 -16.51
C SER A 192 5.08 15.24 -15.88
N THR A 193 3.84 15.64 -16.14
CA THR A 193 2.66 14.86 -15.74
C THR A 193 2.55 13.50 -16.43
N THR A 194 3.25 13.32 -17.54
CA THR A 194 3.30 12.08 -18.34
C THR A 194 4.67 11.39 -18.32
N SER A 195 5.61 11.84 -17.47
CA SER A 195 6.93 11.23 -17.34
C SER A 195 7.42 11.33 -15.90
N ILE A 196 7.37 10.20 -15.19
CA ILE A 196 7.81 10.07 -13.81
C ILE A 196 8.65 8.82 -13.60
N GLN A 197 9.38 8.78 -12.50
CA GLN A 197 9.93 7.54 -11.93
C GLN A 197 9.31 7.28 -10.57
N VAL A 198 9.23 6.01 -10.20
CA VAL A 198 8.71 5.56 -8.90
C VAL A 198 9.62 4.51 -8.29
N SER A 199 9.56 4.37 -6.97
CA SER A 199 9.99 3.19 -6.23
C SER A 199 8.77 2.45 -5.73
N GLU A 200 8.76 1.13 -5.94
CA GLU A 200 7.58 0.28 -5.72
C GLU A 200 8.00 -1.14 -5.32
N SER A 201 7.08 -1.92 -4.79
CA SER A 201 7.20 -3.37 -4.65
C SER A 201 5.99 -4.07 -5.28
N ASN A 202 6.11 -5.36 -5.51
CA ASN A 202 5.11 -6.20 -6.18
C ASN A 202 4.74 -5.72 -7.60
N TYR A 203 5.69 -5.12 -8.31
CA TYR A 203 5.55 -4.85 -9.73
C TYR A 203 6.08 -6.03 -10.54
N LEU A 204 5.20 -6.63 -11.39
CA LEU A 204 5.51 -7.84 -12.17
C LEU A 204 6.09 -8.99 -11.31
N GLY A 205 5.62 -9.11 -10.07
CA GLY A 205 6.06 -10.15 -9.15
C GLY A 205 7.35 -9.84 -8.36
N ASN A 206 7.97 -8.69 -8.59
CA ASN A 206 9.15 -8.25 -7.82
C ASN A 206 8.73 -7.74 -6.45
N ARG A 207 8.95 -8.52 -5.41
CA ARG A 207 8.51 -8.23 -4.04
C ARG A 207 9.48 -7.35 -3.25
N SER A 208 10.66 -7.09 -3.75
CA SER A 208 11.60 -6.10 -3.20
C SER A 208 11.21 -4.69 -3.63
N ILE A 209 11.68 -3.68 -2.88
CA ILE A 209 11.49 -2.27 -3.25
C ILE A 209 12.52 -1.87 -4.30
N GLY A 210 12.08 -1.27 -5.39
CA GLY A 210 12.97 -0.83 -6.47
C GLY A 210 12.26 0.05 -7.51
N ASN A 211 13.06 0.65 -8.38
CA ASN A 211 12.56 1.34 -9.57
C ASN A 211 12.60 0.35 -10.75
N TYR A 212 11.49 -0.27 -11.07
CA TYR A 212 11.40 -1.31 -12.09
C TYR A 212 10.99 -0.78 -13.47
N ARG A 213 10.44 0.44 -13.52
CA ARG A 213 9.88 1.02 -14.77
C ARG A 213 10.79 2.05 -15.43
N GLY A 214 11.76 2.61 -14.69
CA GLY A 214 12.48 3.79 -15.16
C GLY A 214 11.54 4.98 -15.37
N TRP A 215 11.73 5.73 -16.45
CA TRP A 215 10.81 6.79 -16.87
C TRP A 215 9.62 6.20 -17.62
N PHE A 216 8.40 6.51 -17.16
CA PHE A 216 7.17 6.01 -17.79
C PHE A 216 6.03 7.02 -17.66
N ASN A 217 4.99 6.80 -18.47
CA ASN A 217 3.77 7.61 -18.42
C ASN A 217 2.78 7.04 -17.38
N PRO A 218 2.56 7.70 -16.25
CA PRO A 218 1.69 7.20 -15.19
C PRO A 218 0.20 7.21 -15.58
N THR A 219 -0.19 8.04 -16.55
CA THR A 219 -1.61 8.20 -16.94
C THR A 219 -2.13 7.08 -17.84
N THR A 220 -1.23 6.27 -18.40
CA THR A 220 -1.57 5.14 -19.27
C THR A 220 -1.09 3.79 -18.75
N ALA A 221 -0.52 3.76 -17.54
CA ALA A 221 0.16 2.57 -17.05
C ALA A 221 -0.81 1.53 -16.46
N GLN A 222 -1.73 1.94 -15.59
CA GLN A 222 -2.56 1.04 -14.79
C GLN A 222 -3.89 1.69 -14.39
N GLY A 223 -4.67 2.17 -15.36
CA GLY A 223 -5.92 2.90 -15.12
C GLY A 223 -5.69 4.34 -14.71
N THR A 224 -6.61 4.92 -13.96
CA THR A 224 -6.51 6.30 -13.49
C THR A 224 -5.53 6.41 -12.33
N VAL A 225 -4.64 7.39 -12.39
CA VAL A 225 -3.70 7.71 -11.31
C VAL A 225 -4.19 8.90 -10.49
N THR A 226 -4.14 8.76 -9.18
CA THR A 226 -4.34 9.85 -8.20
C THR A 226 -3.14 9.88 -7.27
N TYR A 227 -2.62 11.07 -6.97
CA TYR A 227 -1.48 11.26 -6.07
C TYR A 227 -1.95 11.66 -4.68
N ILE A 228 -1.34 11.08 -3.64
CA ILE A 228 -1.46 11.50 -2.25
C ILE A 228 -0.20 12.25 -1.89
N TYR A 229 -0.35 13.45 -1.35
CA TYR A 229 0.81 14.30 -1.06
C TYR A 229 1.22 14.20 0.40
N PRO A 230 2.54 14.17 0.67
CA PRO A 230 3.02 14.49 2.00
C PRO A 230 2.64 15.93 2.34
N ASN A 231 2.58 16.25 3.59
CA ASN A 231 2.26 17.60 4.05
C ASN A 231 3.42 18.54 3.90
#